data_575ea728819c937c5b2cee1cdf0eddaa
#
_entry.id   575ea728819c937c5b2cee1cdf0eddaa
#
_cell.length_a   1.000
_cell.length_b   1.000
_cell.length_c   1.000
_cell.angle_alpha   90.00
_cell.angle_beta   90.00
_cell.angle_gamma   90.00
#
_symmetry.space_group_name_H-M   'P 1'
#
loop_
_entity.id
_entity.type
_entity.pdbx_description
1 polymer ?
#
loop_
_entity_poly.entity_id
_entity_poly.type
_entity_poly.pdbx_seq_one_letter_code
_entity_poly.pdbx_strand_id
1 'polypeptide(L)'
;MSPRSTVAARSEGFFARSIGALLHRVGMSWHYRLGLEPRWGISLVEVDWKHKDAALRASRPVPNPPGRYFADPFVIERDGRTYCFVEDYVHARGKAHITVLEYRSGVAIELGPCLDEPFHLSFPFVFEYEGQLYLCPEASASSSVRIYRCTEFPLRWELARVALPGFRALDTMLFERQGRWWLLTCRFADTNDRFGSELHVFHADSPLSERWRPLPGNPVIADRRCCRNAGLIREGERVLRVAQYHEPRTYGRRATVREITRLDENGYAERVVASLEPDFRPGLISTHHLTTTGRVTAVDHASWARPFTQVAPKRSGN
;
A
#
# COMPACT_ATOMS: atom_id res chain seq x y z
N MET A 1 2.00 -46.18 25.02
CA MET A 1 1.28 -44.91 24.82
C MET A 1 1.74 -44.31 23.51
N SER A 2 0.88 -44.21 22.51
CA SER A 2 1.18 -44.00 21.09
C SER A 2 1.00 -42.52 20.70
N PRO A 3 1.89 -41.90 19.91
CA PRO A 3 1.74 -40.52 19.42
C PRO A 3 0.99 -40.55 18.07
N ARG A 4 -0.34 -40.54 18.09
CA ARG A 4 -1.16 -40.52 16.85
C ARG A 4 -2.12 -39.34 16.72
N SER A 5 -1.95 -38.20 17.41
CA SER A 5 -2.95 -37.11 17.37
C SER A 5 -2.48 -35.80 16.72
N THR A 6 -1.24 -35.66 16.28
CA THR A 6 -0.71 -34.37 15.77
C THR A 6 -0.64 -34.27 14.24
N VAL A 7 -0.85 -35.33 13.48
CA VAL A 7 -0.77 -35.32 12.00
C VAL A 7 -2.13 -35.01 11.37
N ALA A 8 -3.24 -35.42 11.98
CA ALA A 8 -4.58 -35.20 11.42
C ALA A 8 -5.02 -33.73 11.40
N ALA A 9 -4.70 -32.94 12.43
CA ALA A 9 -5.10 -31.54 12.52
C ALA A 9 -4.36 -30.63 11.51
N ARG A 10 -3.16 -31.03 11.05
CA ARG A 10 -2.42 -30.30 10.01
C ARG A 10 -2.95 -30.56 8.59
N SER A 11 -3.49 -31.73 8.33
CA SER A 11 -4.04 -32.10 7.01
C SER A 11 -5.40 -31.44 6.75
N GLU A 12 -6.27 -31.35 7.74
CA GLU A 12 -7.59 -30.71 7.59
C GLU A 12 -7.48 -29.20 7.31
N GLY A 13 -6.55 -28.49 7.97
CA GLY A 13 -6.28 -27.08 7.70
C GLY A 13 -5.72 -26.81 6.29
N PHE A 14 -4.93 -27.74 5.74
CA PHE A 14 -4.40 -27.62 4.39
C PHE A 14 -5.46 -27.88 3.33
N PHE A 15 -6.31 -28.88 3.49
CA PHE A 15 -7.41 -29.19 2.58
C PHE A 15 -8.47 -28.08 2.57
N ALA A 16 -8.86 -27.56 3.73
CA ALA A 16 -9.82 -26.45 3.81
C ALA A 16 -9.32 -25.18 3.13
N ARG A 17 -8.03 -24.87 3.30
CA ARG A 17 -7.39 -23.72 2.59
C ARG A 17 -7.30 -23.95 1.08
N SER A 18 -7.05 -25.17 0.63
CA SER A 18 -6.97 -25.52 -0.80
C SER A 18 -8.35 -25.46 -1.48
N ILE A 19 -9.39 -25.92 -0.81
CA ILE A 19 -10.78 -25.81 -1.30
C ILE A 19 -11.24 -24.37 -1.33
N GLY A 20 -10.95 -23.57 -0.30
CA GLY A 20 -11.24 -22.14 -0.25
C GLY A 20 -10.58 -21.37 -1.40
N ALA A 21 -9.31 -21.67 -1.68
CA ALA A 21 -8.58 -21.07 -2.81
C ALA A 21 -9.17 -21.47 -4.19
N LEU A 22 -9.63 -22.71 -4.32
CA LEU A 22 -10.29 -23.17 -5.55
C LEU A 22 -11.63 -22.50 -5.76
N LEU A 23 -12.47 -22.43 -4.73
CA LEU A 23 -13.77 -21.74 -4.79
C LEU A 23 -13.60 -20.23 -5.07
N HIS A 24 -12.59 -19.61 -4.48
CA HIS A 24 -12.25 -18.21 -4.77
C HIS A 24 -11.85 -18.01 -6.23
N ARG A 25 -11.01 -18.90 -6.80
CA ARG A 25 -10.60 -18.86 -8.22
C ARG A 25 -11.77 -18.99 -9.19
N VAL A 26 -12.70 -19.89 -8.89
CA VAL A 26 -13.92 -20.09 -9.69
C VAL A 26 -14.80 -18.84 -9.59
N GLY A 27 -15.03 -18.32 -8.39
CA GLY A 27 -15.80 -17.11 -8.14
C GLY A 27 -15.23 -15.90 -8.90
N MET A 28 -13.91 -15.67 -8.83
CA MET A 28 -13.24 -14.60 -9.56
C MET A 28 -13.49 -14.66 -11.08
N SER A 29 -13.42 -15.86 -11.69
CA SER A 29 -13.67 -16.04 -13.13
C SER A 29 -15.10 -15.66 -13.53
N TRP A 30 -16.09 -15.97 -12.69
CA TRP A 30 -17.49 -15.62 -12.92
C TRP A 30 -17.72 -14.10 -12.83
N HIS A 31 -17.16 -13.41 -11.85
CA HIS A 31 -17.34 -11.97 -11.71
C HIS A 31 -16.81 -11.20 -12.90
N TYR A 32 -15.61 -11.55 -13.41
CA TYR A 32 -15.11 -10.95 -14.67
C TYR A 32 -16.01 -11.25 -15.88
N ARG A 33 -16.59 -12.46 -15.96
CA ARG A 33 -17.56 -12.80 -17.02
C ARG A 33 -18.87 -12.00 -16.91
N LEU A 34 -19.26 -11.59 -15.72
CA LEU A 34 -20.40 -10.71 -15.47
C LEU A 34 -20.06 -9.23 -15.69
N GLY A 35 -18.84 -8.91 -16.15
CA GLY A 35 -18.39 -7.54 -16.36
C GLY A 35 -18.17 -6.76 -15.07
N LEU A 36 -17.95 -7.45 -13.94
CA LEU A 36 -17.60 -6.79 -12.68
C LEU A 36 -16.11 -6.55 -12.60
N GLU A 37 -15.71 -5.47 -11.95
CA GLU A 37 -14.33 -5.08 -11.71
C GLU A 37 -14.04 -4.93 -10.20
N PRO A 38 -12.81 -5.18 -9.72
CA PRO A 38 -12.43 -4.82 -8.36
C PRO A 38 -12.50 -3.30 -8.18
N ARG A 39 -13.23 -2.84 -7.17
CA ARG A 39 -13.27 -1.42 -6.78
C ARG A 39 -12.67 -1.26 -5.41
N TRP A 40 -11.64 -0.43 -5.36
CA TRP A 40 -10.95 -0.09 -4.14
C TRP A 40 -11.70 0.95 -3.31
N GLY A 41 -11.42 0.95 -2.03
CA GLY A 41 -11.87 1.90 -1.04
C GLY A 41 -10.99 1.80 0.20
N ILE A 42 -11.16 2.71 1.13
CA ILE A 42 -10.36 2.77 2.34
C ILE A 42 -11.24 2.75 3.60
N SER A 43 -10.68 2.32 4.72
CA SER A 43 -11.27 2.40 6.06
C SER A 43 -10.25 2.94 7.03
N LEU A 44 -10.70 3.87 7.91
CA LEU A 44 -9.92 4.40 9.01
C LEU A 44 -10.62 4.06 10.32
N VAL A 45 -9.83 3.67 11.34
CA VAL A 45 -10.32 3.33 12.68
C VAL A 45 -9.43 3.94 13.76
N GLU A 46 -10.03 4.44 14.85
CA GLU A 46 -9.33 5.10 15.95
C GLU A 46 -8.79 4.09 16.97
N VAL A 47 -7.91 3.20 16.48
CA VAL A 47 -7.20 2.20 17.30
C VAL A 47 -5.79 1.97 16.76
N ASP A 48 -4.92 1.47 17.62
CA ASP A 48 -3.64 0.90 17.18
C ASP A 48 -3.86 -0.30 16.24
N TRP A 49 -2.97 -0.51 15.30
CA TRP A 49 -3.07 -1.58 14.30
C TRP A 49 -3.22 -2.99 14.89
N LYS A 50 -2.73 -3.23 16.13
CA LYS A 50 -2.86 -4.52 16.82
C LYS A 50 -4.31 -4.82 17.21
N HIS A 51 -5.14 -3.80 17.37
CA HIS A 51 -6.55 -3.90 17.76
C HIS A 51 -7.53 -3.65 16.59
N LYS A 52 -7.02 -3.59 15.35
CA LYS A 52 -7.75 -3.21 14.15
C LYS A 52 -8.94 -4.11 13.82
N ASP A 53 -8.86 -5.42 14.09
CA ASP A 53 -9.81 -6.40 13.51
C ASP A 53 -11.25 -6.16 13.94
N ALA A 54 -11.50 -5.98 15.24
CA ALA A 54 -12.84 -5.67 15.75
C ALA A 54 -13.32 -4.29 15.30
N ALA A 55 -12.44 -3.29 15.31
CA ALA A 55 -12.73 -1.94 14.89
C ALA A 55 -13.09 -1.87 13.40
N LEU A 56 -12.35 -2.57 12.53
CA LEU A 56 -12.62 -2.65 11.10
C LEU A 56 -13.97 -3.32 10.80
N ARG A 57 -14.34 -4.38 11.56
CA ARG A 57 -15.66 -5.00 11.42
C ARG A 57 -16.81 -4.07 11.79
N ALA A 58 -16.62 -3.21 12.78
CA ALA A 58 -17.60 -2.22 13.20
C ALA A 58 -17.60 -0.93 12.37
N SER A 59 -16.52 -0.65 11.63
CA SER A 59 -16.34 0.59 10.89
C SER A 59 -17.18 0.66 9.62
N ARG A 60 -17.43 1.89 9.17
CA ARG A 60 -17.90 2.17 7.81
C ARG A 60 -16.70 2.58 6.94
N PRO A 61 -16.67 2.15 5.66
CA PRO A 61 -15.66 2.63 4.74
C PRO A 61 -15.82 4.13 4.49
N VAL A 62 -14.72 4.79 4.18
CA VAL A 62 -14.77 6.16 3.64
C VAL A 62 -15.48 6.11 2.30
N PRO A 63 -16.53 6.93 2.09
CA PRO A 63 -17.22 6.94 0.80
C PRO A 63 -16.31 7.37 -0.33
N ASN A 64 -16.27 6.60 -1.40
CA ASN A 64 -15.60 7.02 -2.63
C ASN A 64 -16.41 8.12 -3.34
N PRO A 65 -15.77 9.18 -3.86
CA PRO A 65 -16.46 10.17 -4.68
C PRO A 65 -16.97 9.58 -5.99
N PRO A 66 -18.01 10.15 -6.62
CA PRO A 66 -18.51 9.68 -7.91
C PRO A 66 -17.42 9.63 -8.98
N GLY A 67 -17.26 8.47 -9.66
CA GLY A 67 -16.27 8.27 -10.72
C GLY A 67 -14.81 8.17 -10.25
N ARG A 68 -14.59 8.06 -8.95
CA ARG A 68 -13.25 7.96 -8.32
C ARG A 68 -13.23 6.85 -7.30
N TYR A 69 -12.05 6.38 -6.91
CA TYR A 69 -11.85 5.57 -5.72
C TYR A 69 -10.54 5.93 -5.02
N PHE A 70 -10.52 5.68 -3.71
CA PHE A 70 -9.33 5.84 -2.87
C PHE A 70 -8.67 4.49 -2.61
N ALA A 71 -7.33 4.47 -2.61
CA ALA A 71 -6.48 3.34 -2.24
C ALA A 71 -5.21 3.83 -1.54
N ASP A 72 -4.35 2.91 -1.11
CA ASP A 72 -3.04 3.16 -0.51
C ASP A 72 -3.03 4.26 0.58
N PRO A 73 -3.83 4.15 1.66
CA PRO A 73 -3.97 5.22 2.64
C PRO A 73 -2.75 5.35 3.55
N PHE A 74 -2.06 6.49 3.55
CA PHE A 74 -1.00 6.84 4.48
C PHE A 74 -1.47 7.87 5.51
N VAL A 75 -1.50 7.49 6.79
CA VAL A 75 -1.91 8.38 7.89
C VAL A 75 -0.70 8.98 8.59
N ILE A 76 -0.80 10.28 8.88
CA ILE A 76 0.15 11.03 9.71
C ILE A 76 -0.61 11.88 10.73
N GLU A 77 0.04 12.16 11.85
CA GLU A 77 -0.44 13.16 12.82
C GLU A 77 0.40 14.43 12.71
N ARG A 78 -0.29 15.58 12.68
CA ARG A 78 0.35 16.89 12.74
C ARG A 78 -0.57 17.89 13.44
N ASP A 79 0.00 18.64 14.38
CA ASP A 79 -0.71 19.67 15.16
C ASP A 79 -2.01 19.15 15.80
N GLY A 80 -1.96 17.91 16.34
CA GLY A 80 -3.08 17.24 17.01
C GLY A 80 -4.20 16.77 16.06
N ARG A 81 -3.97 16.78 14.75
CA ARG A 81 -4.92 16.32 13.73
C ARG A 81 -4.34 15.14 12.95
N THR A 82 -5.23 14.28 12.47
CA THR A 82 -4.86 13.14 11.60
C THR A 82 -5.17 13.48 10.16
N TYR A 83 -4.17 13.32 9.31
CA TYR A 83 -4.29 13.47 7.86
C TYR A 83 -4.04 12.11 7.19
N CYS A 84 -4.79 11.85 6.12
CA CYS A 84 -4.65 10.65 5.31
C CYS A 84 -4.38 11.03 3.86
N PHE A 85 -3.22 10.68 3.37
CA PHE A 85 -2.85 10.80 1.97
C PHE A 85 -3.28 9.53 1.25
N VAL A 86 -3.90 9.67 0.09
CA VAL A 86 -4.47 8.54 -0.65
C VAL A 86 -4.13 8.61 -2.13
N GLU A 87 -3.99 7.46 -2.76
CA GLU A 87 -4.19 7.33 -4.19
C GLU A 87 -5.64 7.65 -4.50
N ASP A 88 -5.89 8.60 -5.38
CA ASP A 88 -7.20 9.03 -5.83
C ASP A 88 -7.34 8.76 -7.33
N TYR A 89 -7.84 7.57 -7.67
CA TYR A 89 -7.98 7.16 -9.06
C TYR A 89 -9.23 7.75 -9.69
N VAL A 90 -9.04 8.45 -10.80
CA VAL A 90 -10.12 9.10 -11.56
C VAL A 90 -10.40 8.31 -12.83
N HIS A 91 -11.54 7.60 -12.89
CA HIS A 91 -11.89 6.75 -14.03
C HIS A 91 -11.91 7.50 -15.37
N ALA A 92 -12.42 8.72 -15.39
CA ALA A 92 -12.48 9.55 -16.60
C ALA A 92 -11.08 9.94 -17.13
N ARG A 93 -10.05 9.94 -16.28
CA ARG A 93 -8.66 10.28 -16.64
C ARG A 93 -7.80 9.04 -16.87
N GLY A 94 -8.23 7.85 -16.43
CA GLY A 94 -7.47 6.61 -16.49
C GLY A 94 -6.18 6.64 -15.65
N LYS A 95 -6.09 7.55 -14.67
CA LYS A 95 -4.92 7.70 -13.79
C LYS A 95 -5.33 8.22 -12.42
N ALA A 96 -4.45 8.02 -11.43
CA ALA A 96 -4.59 8.62 -10.11
C ALA A 96 -3.66 9.84 -9.92
N HIS A 97 -4.02 10.64 -8.95
CA HIS A 97 -3.24 11.69 -8.31
C HIS A 97 -3.29 11.48 -6.79
N ILE A 98 -2.55 12.28 -6.01
CA ILE A 98 -2.59 12.18 -4.56
C ILE A 98 -3.55 13.22 -3.99
N THR A 99 -4.50 12.76 -3.16
CA THR A 99 -5.47 13.57 -2.44
C THR A 99 -5.23 13.47 -0.94
N VAL A 100 -5.52 14.53 -0.19
CA VAL A 100 -5.44 14.57 1.28
C VAL A 100 -6.83 14.61 1.87
N LEU A 101 -7.03 13.76 2.88
CA LEU A 101 -8.22 13.77 3.74
C LEU A 101 -7.79 14.18 5.15
N GLU A 102 -8.59 15.00 5.84
CA GLU A 102 -8.51 15.18 7.30
C GLU A 102 -9.44 14.17 7.95
N TYR A 103 -8.93 13.37 8.88
CA TYR A 103 -9.73 12.41 9.64
C TYR A 103 -9.98 12.94 11.05
N ARG A 104 -11.25 13.13 11.40
CA ARG A 104 -11.66 13.65 12.69
C ARG A 104 -12.98 13.02 13.16
N SER A 105 -13.00 12.50 14.38
CA SER A 105 -14.20 11.93 15.02
C SER A 105 -14.93 10.91 14.15
N GLY A 106 -14.18 9.97 13.56
CA GLY A 106 -14.73 8.91 12.69
C GLY A 106 -15.12 9.35 11.29
N VAL A 107 -14.86 10.61 10.90
CA VAL A 107 -15.21 11.17 9.59
C VAL A 107 -13.94 11.58 8.82
N ALA A 108 -13.83 11.15 7.58
CA ALA A 108 -12.81 11.62 6.64
C ALA A 108 -13.38 12.75 5.78
N ILE A 109 -12.73 13.91 5.82
CA ILE A 109 -13.11 15.12 5.08
C ILE A 109 -12.07 15.34 3.99
N GLU A 110 -12.47 15.36 2.73
CA GLU A 110 -11.58 15.64 1.60
C GLU A 110 -11.14 17.10 1.62
N LEU A 111 -9.82 17.33 1.69
CA LEU A 111 -9.21 18.66 1.58
C LEU A 111 -8.86 19.00 0.13
N GLY A 112 -8.67 18.00 -0.71
CA GLY A 112 -8.39 18.14 -2.14
C GLY A 112 -7.07 17.50 -2.58
N PRO A 113 -6.77 17.59 -3.90
CA PRO A 113 -5.54 17.06 -4.46
C PRO A 113 -4.34 17.87 -3.99
N CYS A 114 -3.26 17.18 -3.62
CA CYS A 114 -2.01 17.81 -3.20
C CYS A 114 -0.86 17.60 -4.20
N LEU A 115 -0.94 16.55 -5.03
CA LEU A 115 0.06 16.30 -6.07
C LEU A 115 -0.61 15.62 -7.28
N ASP A 116 -0.47 16.22 -8.46
CA ASP A 116 -0.96 15.70 -9.74
C ASP A 116 0.12 15.86 -10.81
N GLU A 117 0.56 14.76 -11.39
CA GLU A 117 1.56 14.71 -12.44
C GLU A 117 0.92 14.28 -13.78
N PRO A 118 1.56 14.45 -14.93
CA PRO A 118 1.04 13.95 -16.20
C PRO A 118 0.83 12.44 -16.25
N PHE A 119 1.47 11.69 -15.34
CA PHE A 119 1.40 10.24 -15.20
C PHE A 119 0.68 9.83 -13.91
N HIS A 120 0.41 8.53 -13.79
CA HIS A 120 -0.22 7.93 -12.60
C HIS A 120 0.67 8.04 -11.37
N LEU A 121 0.06 8.43 -10.24
CA LEU A 121 0.65 8.46 -8.91
C LEU A 121 -0.14 7.56 -7.95
N SER A 122 0.54 6.75 -7.15
CA SER A 122 -0.04 5.92 -6.09
C SER A 122 0.90 5.87 -4.87
N PHE A 123 0.56 5.10 -3.85
CA PHE A 123 1.42 4.83 -2.70
C PHE A 123 2.08 6.09 -2.12
N PRO A 124 1.31 7.06 -1.57
CA PRO A 124 1.82 8.36 -1.15
C PRO A 124 2.59 8.29 0.18
N PHE A 125 3.80 7.74 0.17
CA PHE A 125 4.63 7.59 1.35
C PHE A 125 5.12 8.95 1.85
N VAL A 126 4.69 9.33 3.07
CA VAL A 126 5.09 10.57 3.73
C VAL A 126 6.13 10.28 4.81
N PHE A 127 7.17 11.09 4.88
CA PHE A 127 8.20 11.01 5.91
C PHE A 127 8.71 12.40 6.30
N GLU A 128 9.38 12.48 7.46
CA GLU A 128 10.01 13.70 7.94
C GLU A 128 11.53 13.58 7.88
N TYR A 129 12.18 14.67 7.49
CA TYR A 129 13.62 14.80 7.50
C TYR A 129 13.99 16.24 7.84
N GLU A 130 14.85 16.43 8.88
CA GLU A 130 15.29 17.75 9.37
C GLU A 130 14.11 18.72 9.64
N GLY A 131 13.04 18.21 10.27
CA GLY A 131 11.85 19.00 10.60
C GLY A 131 10.96 19.38 9.40
N GLN A 132 11.29 18.88 8.21
CA GLN A 132 10.55 19.12 6.98
C GLN A 132 9.82 17.86 6.53
N LEU A 133 8.58 17.99 6.04
CA LEU A 133 7.82 16.88 5.48
C LEU A 133 8.16 16.67 4.00
N TYR A 134 8.25 15.40 3.64
CA TYR A 134 8.47 14.93 2.27
C TYR A 134 7.43 13.88 1.89
N LEU A 135 7.07 13.86 0.61
CA LEU A 135 6.17 12.91 -0.02
C LEU A 135 6.93 12.15 -1.12
N CYS A 136 6.96 10.84 -1.03
CA CYS A 136 7.54 9.96 -2.05
C CYS A 136 6.46 9.04 -2.61
N PRO A 137 5.70 9.46 -3.62
CA PRO A 137 4.69 8.61 -4.23
C PRO A 137 5.33 7.58 -5.17
N GLU A 138 4.63 6.50 -5.45
CA GLU A 138 4.92 5.69 -6.63
C GLU A 138 4.71 6.55 -7.89
N ALA A 139 5.74 6.63 -8.70
CA ALA A 139 5.78 7.37 -9.97
C ALA A 139 6.47 6.52 -11.05
N SER A 140 6.12 5.24 -11.14
CA SER A 140 6.85 4.24 -11.95
C SER A 140 6.94 4.59 -13.44
N ALA A 141 5.96 5.31 -13.97
CA ALA A 141 5.99 5.80 -15.35
C ALA A 141 7.10 6.84 -15.60
N SER A 142 7.59 7.52 -14.55
CA SER A 142 8.72 8.45 -14.66
C SER A 142 10.08 7.74 -14.72
N SER A 143 10.10 6.41 -14.52
CA SER A 143 11.32 5.59 -14.40
C SER A 143 12.33 6.16 -13.40
N SER A 144 11.83 6.62 -12.25
CA SER A 144 12.64 7.19 -11.16
C SER A 144 11.86 7.19 -9.84
N VAL A 145 12.57 7.37 -8.73
CA VAL A 145 11.96 7.73 -7.45
C VAL A 145 11.92 9.24 -7.35
N ARG A 146 10.75 9.81 -7.12
CA ARG A 146 10.53 11.25 -7.00
C ARG A 146 10.17 11.61 -5.57
N ILE A 147 10.90 12.56 -4.99
CA ILE A 147 10.70 13.02 -3.61
C ILE A 147 10.31 14.49 -3.67
N TYR A 148 9.16 14.81 -3.11
CA TYR A 148 8.59 16.15 -3.07
C TYR A 148 8.67 16.71 -1.64
N ARG A 149 9.06 17.96 -1.49
CA ARG A 149 9.09 18.71 -0.23
C ARG A 149 7.76 19.44 -0.03
N CYS A 150 7.22 19.40 1.17
CA CYS A 150 6.07 20.21 1.54
C CYS A 150 6.46 21.69 1.63
N THR A 151 5.78 22.55 0.89
CA THR A 151 5.96 24.00 0.92
C THR A 151 4.85 24.70 1.69
N GLU A 152 3.61 24.16 1.62
CA GLU A 152 2.45 24.62 2.39
C GLU A 152 1.57 23.41 2.75
N PHE A 153 1.66 22.98 4.02
CA PHE A 153 0.97 21.78 4.48
C PHE A 153 -0.56 21.99 4.55
N PRO A 154 -1.37 21.01 4.09
CA PRO A 154 -0.99 19.72 3.54
C PRO A 154 -1.00 19.66 2.00
N LEU A 155 -1.29 20.75 1.29
CA LEU A 155 -1.71 20.72 -0.11
C LEU A 155 -0.64 21.16 -1.13
N ARG A 156 0.49 21.76 -0.70
CA ARG A 156 1.51 22.27 -1.63
C ARG A 156 2.82 21.51 -1.48
N TRP A 157 3.27 20.92 -2.58
CA TRP A 157 4.48 20.12 -2.64
C TRP A 157 5.28 20.45 -3.89
N GLU A 158 6.59 20.51 -3.75
CA GLU A 158 7.53 20.79 -4.85
C GLU A 158 8.54 19.67 -4.98
N LEU A 159 8.92 19.32 -6.21
CA LEU A 159 9.93 18.30 -6.47
C LEU A 159 11.28 18.73 -5.88
N ALA A 160 11.74 18.00 -4.87
CA ALA A 160 13.00 18.25 -4.18
C ALA A 160 14.15 17.38 -4.72
N ARG A 161 13.84 16.12 -5.10
CA ARG A 161 14.85 15.17 -5.56
C ARG A 161 14.27 14.17 -6.55
N VAL A 162 15.08 13.84 -7.56
CA VAL A 162 14.91 12.62 -8.38
C VAL A 162 16.04 11.66 -8.02
N ALA A 163 15.68 10.49 -7.50
CA ALA A 163 16.60 9.41 -7.16
C ALA A 163 16.40 8.22 -8.09
N LEU A 164 17.40 7.34 -8.18
CA LEU A 164 17.41 6.12 -8.98
C LEU A 164 16.91 6.34 -10.43
N PRO A 165 17.51 7.25 -11.21
CA PRO A 165 17.10 7.48 -12.60
C PRO A 165 17.26 6.20 -13.43
N GLY A 166 16.26 5.89 -14.28
CA GLY A 166 16.18 4.65 -15.05
C GLY A 166 15.60 3.44 -14.29
N PHE A 167 15.33 3.57 -12.98
CA PHE A 167 14.74 2.50 -12.18
C PHE A 167 13.21 2.69 -12.10
N ARG A 168 12.45 1.76 -12.65
CA ARG A 168 10.99 1.75 -12.55
C ARG A 168 10.55 1.29 -11.16
N ALA A 169 10.63 2.21 -10.21
CA ALA A 169 10.33 1.99 -8.81
C ALA A 169 8.83 1.82 -8.57
N LEU A 170 8.48 0.85 -7.73
CA LEU A 170 7.12 0.59 -7.24
C LEU A 170 7.14 0.67 -5.72
N ASP A 171 6.11 1.27 -5.11
CA ASP A 171 5.86 1.30 -3.66
C ASP A 171 7.12 1.63 -2.85
N THR A 172 7.73 2.77 -3.10
CA THR A 172 8.98 3.17 -2.43
C THR A 172 8.74 3.69 -1.03
N MET A 173 9.49 3.17 -0.05
CA MET A 173 9.53 3.66 1.33
C MET A 173 10.94 4.09 1.70
N LEU A 174 11.04 5.20 2.46
CA LEU A 174 12.29 5.73 2.98
C LEU A 174 12.21 5.90 4.50
N PHE A 175 13.22 5.43 5.21
CA PHE A 175 13.30 5.62 6.66
C PHE A 175 14.74 5.62 7.14
N GLU A 176 14.96 6.29 8.25
CA GLU A 176 16.23 6.30 8.95
C GLU A 176 16.27 5.15 9.96
N ARG A 177 17.42 4.44 9.99
CA ARG A 177 17.75 3.46 11.04
C ARG A 177 19.26 3.46 11.30
N GLN A 178 19.64 3.65 12.55
CA GLN A 178 21.05 3.63 13.01
C GLN A 178 21.94 4.65 12.26
N GLY A 179 21.42 5.89 12.10
CA GLY A 179 22.16 6.99 11.46
C GLY A 179 22.29 6.87 9.94
N ARG A 180 21.52 5.99 9.31
CA ARG A 180 21.53 5.75 7.86
C ARG A 180 20.13 5.74 7.30
N TRP A 181 19.99 6.32 6.12
CA TRP A 181 18.73 6.27 5.34
C TRP A 181 18.68 5.03 4.49
N TRP A 182 17.54 4.36 4.55
CA TRP A 182 17.21 3.17 3.79
C TRP A 182 16.07 3.47 2.84
N LEU A 183 16.20 2.98 1.61
CA LEU A 183 15.17 3.04 0.58
C LEU A 183 14.84 1.60 0.18
N LEU A 184 13.59 1.21 0.43
CA LEU A 184 13.02 -0.08 0.04
C LEU A 184 12.06 0.17 -1.11
N THR A 185 12.29 -0.45 -2.26
CA THR A 185 11.44 -0.28 -3.43
C THR A 185 11.31 -1.58 -4.21
N CYS A 186 10.22 -1.72 -4.93
CA CYS A 186 9.97 -2.91 -5.73
C CYS A 186 10.12 -2.61 -7.21
N ARG A 187 10.29 -3.65 -8.01
CA ARG A 187 10.26 -3.55 -9.46
C ARG A 187 9.71 -4.82 -10.08
N PHE A 188 9.37 -4.73 -11.36
CA PHE A 188 9.08 -5.90 -12.18
C PHE A 188 10.36 -6.66 -12.47
N ALA A 189 10.36 -7.99 -12.30
CA ALA A 189 11.49 -8.85 -12.62
C ALA A 189 11.74 -8.89 -14.15
N ASP A 190 10.65 -8.95 -14.92
CA ASP A 190 10.67 -8.96 -16.39
C ASP A 190 9.34 -8.40 -16.95
N THR A 191 9.18 -8.47 -18.28
CA THR A 191 7.98 -7.98 -18.98
C THR A 191 6.72 -8.84 -18.76
N ASN A 192 6.86 -10.07 -18.24
CA ASN A 192 5.75 -10.97 -17.91
C ASN A 192 5.30 -10.84 -16.45
N ASP A 193 6.12 -10.22 -15.61
CA ASP A 193 5.78 -9.91 -14.23
C ASP A 193 4.69 -8.84 -14.17
N ARG A 194 3.51 -9.23 -13.70
CA ARG A 194 2.33 -8.33 -13.62
C ARG A 194 2.19 -7.58 -12.32
N PHE A 195 2.94 -7.98 -11.29
CA PHE A 195 2.72 -7.51 -9.93
C PHE A 195 3.94 -6.81 -9.31
N GLY A 196 5.11 -6.93 -9.93
CA GLY A 196 6.37 -6.52 -9.35
C GLY A 196 6.82 -7.55 -8.31
N SER A 197 7.80 -8.39 -8.61
CA SER A 197 8.17 -9.52 -7.78
C SER A 197 9.55 -9.41 -7.15
N GLU A 198 10.23 -8.29 -7.30
CA GLU A 198 11.56 -8.02 -6.72
C GLU A 198 11.51 -6.87 -5.72
N LEU A 199 11.99 -7.12 -4.50
CA LEU A 199 12.29 -6.08 -3.51
C LEU A 199 13.76 -5.73 -3.57
N HIS A 200 14.06 -4.46 -3.76
CA HIS A 200 15.40 -3.89 -3.76
C HIS A 200 15.58 -2.96 -2.57
N VAL A 201 16.76 -3.00 -1.96
CA VAL A 201 17.14 -2.15 -0.82
C VAL A 201 18.36 -1.34 -1.20
N PHE A 202 18.30 -0.05 -0.90
CA PHE A 202 19.39 0.89 -1.09
C PHE A 202 19.63 1.66 0.21
N HIS A 203 20.82 2.23 0.36
CA HIS A 203 21.14 3.09 1.50
C HIS A 203 21.92 4.33 1.09
N ALA A 204 21.79 5.38 1.90
CA ALA A 204 22.50 6.64 1.74
C ALA A 204 22.60 7.37 3.10
N ASP A 205 23.39 8.44 3.15
CA ASP A 205 23.54 9.25 4.36
C ASP A 205 22.39 10.29 4.52
N SER A 206 21.61 10.51 3.47
CA SER A 206 20.45 11.42 3.45
C SER A 206 19.36 10.88 2.52
N PRO A 207 18.06 11.14 2.81
CA PRO A 207 16.97 10.76 1.91
C PRO A 207 16.99 11.57 0.61
N LEU A 208 17.67 12.71 0.59
CA LEU A 208 17.84 13.56 -0.58
C LEU A 208 19.17 13.32 -1.31
N SER A 209 19.87 12.23 -1.03
CA SER A 209 21.13 11.87 -1.67
C SER A 209 20.97 11.71 -3.18
N GLU A 210 21.97 12.13 -3.93
CA GLU A 210 22.09 11.86 -5.37
C GLU A 210 22.54 10.42 -5.63
N ARG A 211 23.23 9.82 -4.66
CA ARG A 211 23.84 8.50 -4.78
C ARG A 211 23.27 7.56 -3.73
N TRP A 212 22.41 6.67 -4.17
CA TRP A 212 21.92 5.54 -3.39
C TRP A 212 22.76 4.31 -3.70
N ARG A 213 23.33 3.70 -2.67
CA ARG A 213 24.15 2.47 -2.78
C ARG A 213 23.24 1.26 -2.68
N PRO A 214 23.22 0.37 -3.70
CA PRO A 214 22.43 -0.85 -3.61
C PRO A 214 23.00 -1.79 -2.55
N LEU A 215 22.11 -2.49 -1.85
CA LEU A 215 22.52 -3.56 -0.95
C LEU A 215 23.10 -4.73 -1.77
N PRO A 216 24.21 -5.37 -1.33
CA PRO A 216 24.71 -6.60 -1.96
C PRO A 216 23.60 -7.67 -2.01
N GLY A 217 23.46 -8.34 -3.13
CA GLY A 217 22.47 -9.39 -3.34
C GLY A 217 21.06 -8.88 -3.69
N ASN A 218 20.89 -7.58 -4.06
CA ASN A 218 19.63 -7.14 -4.65
C ASN A 218 19.27 -7.96 -5.92
N PRO A 219 17.99 -8.40 -6.10
CA PRO A 219 16.86 -8.18 -5.18
C PRO A 219 17.00 -9.00 -3.90
N VAL A 220 16.72 -8.38 -2.72
CA VAL A 220 16.78 -9.07 -1.42
C VAL A 220 15.62 -10.04 -1.22
N ILE A 221 14.53 -9.85 -1.95
CA ILE A 221 13.38 -10.76 -2.04
C ILE A 221 12.97 -10.84 -3.51
N ALA A 222 12.79 -12.06 -4.02
CA ALA A 222 12.26 -12.35 -5.35
C ALA A 222 11.02 -13.25 -5.22
N ASP A 223 9.95 -12.72 -4.62
CA ASP A 223 8.70 -13.44 -4.39
C ASP A 223 7.51 -12.47 -4.37
N ARG A 224 6.64 -12.53 -5.39
CA ARG A 224 5.41 -11.73 -5.49
C ARG A 224 4.49 -11.82 -4.28
N ARG A 225 4.67 -12.81 -3.40
CA ARG A 225 3.86 -12.97 -2.18
C ARG A 225 4.32 -12.08 -1.03
N CYS A 226 5.43 -11.37 -1.18
CA CYS A 226 5.94 -10.53 -0.12
C CYS A 226 6.92 -9.43 -0.55
N CYS A 227 7.19 -9.24 -1.83
CA CYS A 227 8.13 -8.21 -2.28
C CYS A 227 7.53 -6.80 -2.21
N ARG A 228 6.30 -6.59 -2.72
CA ARG A 228 5.64 -5.28 -2.78
C ARG A 228 5.43 -4.70 -1.37
N ASN A 229 5.81 -3.43 -1.20
CA ASN A 229 5.55 -2.70 0.04
C ASN A 229 4.08 -2.32 0.16
N ALA A 230 3.62 -2.11 1.40
CA ALA A 230 2.22 -1.86 1.73
C ALA A 230 2.07 -0.98 2.99
N GLY A 231 3.14 -0.34 3.43
CA GLY A 231 3.22 0.51 4.59
C GLY A 231 4.42 0.21 5.49
N LEU A 232 4.70 1.12 6.39
CA LEU A 232 5.77 1.05 7.37
C LEU A 232 5.21 1.38 8.75
N ILE A 233 5.53 0.54 9.76
CA ILE A 233 5.14 0.76 11.14
C ILE A 233 6.41 0.83 11.99
N ARG A 234 6.52 1.82 12.85
CA ARG A 234 7.64 1.98 13.78
C ARG A 234 7.15 1.81 15.21
N GLU A 235 7.80 0.91 15.96
CA GLU A 235 7.52 0.66 17.38
C GLU A 235 8.84 0.76 18.17
N GLY A 236 9.24 1.97 18.54
CA GLY A 236 10.56 2.23 19.06
C GLY A 236 11.64 1.83 18.04
N GLU A 237 12.55 0.96 18.43
CA GLU A 237 13.60 0.44 17.55
C GLU A 237 13.12 -0.61 16.53
N ARG A 238 11.91 -1.16 16.72
CA ARG A 238 11.35 -2.15 15.79
C ARG A 238 10.80 -1.46 14.56
N VAL A 239 11.18 -1.96 13.41
CA VAL A 239 10.67 -1.54 12.12
C VAL A 239 9.88 -2.70 11.53
N LEU A 240 8.61 -2.46 11.25
CA LEU A 240 7.71 -3.43 10.65
C LEU A 240 7.37 -2.96 9.23
N ARG A 241 7.70 -3.78 8.26
CA ARG A 241 7.30 -3.58 6.87
C ARG A 241 5.96 -4.28 6.64
N VAL A 242 4.98 -3.58 6.14
CA VAL A 242 3.79 -4.21 5.60
C VAL A 242 4.08 -4.60 4.14
N ALA A 243 3.72 -5.80 3.75
CA ALA A 243 3.95 -6.33 2.43
C ALA A 243 2.65 -6.85 1.81
N GLN A 244 2.45 -6.53 0.54
CA GLN A 244 1.34 -7.08 -0.27
C GLN A 244 1.56 -8.57 -0.53
N TYR A 245 0.48 -9.33 -0.50
CA TYR A 245 0.47 -10.73 -0.90
C TYR A 245 -0.41 -10.91 -2.13
N HIS A 246 0.20 -11.27 -3.25
CA HIS A 246 -0.51 -11.52 -4.50
C HIS A 246 -0.76 -13.01 -4.72
N GLU A 247 -1.98 -13.36 -5.08
CA GLU A 247 -2.31 -14.68 -5.60
C GLU A 247 -2.26 -14.67 -7.14
N PRO A 248 -2.19 -15.83 -7.82
CA PRO A 248 -2.00 -15.89 -9.28
C PRO A 248 -3.00 -15.07 -10.11
N ARG A 249 -4.18 -14.78 -9.55
CA ARG A 249 -5.26 -14.03 -10.24
C ARG A 249 -5.84 -12.91 -9.39
N THR A 250 -5.26 -12.65 -8.21
CA THR A 250 -5.76 -11.62 -7.30
C THR A 250 -4.64 -10.70 -6.89
N TYR A 251 -4.70 -9.48 -7.36
CA TYR A 251 -3.81 -8.41 -6.90
C TYR A 251 -4.15 -8.06 -5.45
N GLY A 252 -3.12 -7.94 -4.60
CA GLY A 252 -3.28 -7.48 -3.22
C GLY A 252 -4.29 -8.29 -2.40
N ARG A 253 -4.26 -9.64 -2.49
CA ARG A 253 -5.24 -10.50 -1.80
C ARG A 253 -5.30 -10.24 -0.30
N ARG A 254 -4.14 -9.99 0.32
CA ARG A 254 -3.99 -9.64 1.74
C ARG A 254 -2.70 -8.86 1.97
N ALA A 255 -2.57 -8.26 3.15
CA ALA A 255 -1.31 -7.70 3.62
C ALA A 255 -0.70 -8.59 4.71
N THR A 256 0.64 -8.63 4.79
CA THR A 256 1.39 -9.28 5.86
C THR A 256 2.27 -8.25 6.56
N VAL A 257 2.23 -8.23 7.90
CA VAL A 257 3.12 -7.39 8.71
C VAL A 257 4.37 -8.19 9.02
N ARG A 258 5.54 -7.65 8.70
CA ARG A 258 6.83 -8.33 8.73
C ARG A 258 7.83 -7.50 9.51
N GLU A 259 8.41 -8.07 10.55
CA GLU A 259 9.48 -7.43 11.31
C GLU A 259 10.80 -7.54 10.56
N ILE A 260 11.45 -6.40 10.31
CA ILE A 260 12.80 -6.35 9.75
C ILE A 260 13.77 -6.75 10.86
N THR A 261 14.28 -7.97 10.81
CA THR A 261 15.17 -8.54 11.82
C THR A 261 16.64 -8.24 11.53
N ARG A 262 17.01 -8.02 10.28
CA ARG A 262 18.31 -7.58 9.82
C ARG A 262 18.18 -6.52 8.73
N LEU A 263 18.90 -5.42 8.90
CA LEU A 263 19.05 -4.38 7.88
C LEU A 263 20.36 -3.66 8.14
N ASP A 264 21.40 -4.08 7.45
CA ASP A 264 22.74 -3.53 7.49
C ASP A 264 23.35 -3.55 6.08
N GLU A 265 24.56 -3.03 5.90
CA GLU A 265 25.22 -2.95 4.58
C GLU A 265 25.49 -4.33 3.93
N ASN A 266 25.38 -5.40 4.71
CA ASN A 266 25.71 -6.76 4.28
C ASN A 266 24.48 -7.64 4.07
N GLY A 267 23.26 -7.16 4.43
CA GLY A 267 22.09 -7.99 4.22
C GLY A 267 20.78 -7.48 4.79
N TYR A 268 19.74 -8.19 4.39
CA TYR A 268 18.34 -7.96 4.77
C TYR A 268 17.70 -9.27 5.21
N ALA A 269 16.92 -9.23 6.27
CA ALA A 269 16.07 -10.33 6.70
C ALA A 269 14.81 -9.82 7.38
N GLU A 270 13.71 -10.53 7.22
CA GLU A 270 12.44 -10.22 7.86
C GLU A 270 11.68 -11.49 8.24
N ARG A 271 10.76 -11.36 9.21
CA ARG A 271 9.84 -12.44 9.60
C ARG A 271 8.40 -11.95 9.67
N VAL A 272 7.45 -12.80 9.33
CA VAL A 272 6.02 -12.49 9.47
C VAL A 272 5.64 -12.47 10.95
N VAL A 273 4.95 -11.41 11.36
CA VAL A 273 4.44 -11.26 12.74
C VAL A 273 2.92 -11.18 12.80
N ALA A 274 2.26 -10.72 11.71
CA ALA A 274 0.81 -10.66 11.61
C ALA A 274 0.37 -10.67 10.15
N SER A 275 -0.95 -10.80 9.92
CA SER A 275 -1.59 -10.59 8.62
C SER A 275 -2.86 -9.76 8.77
N LEU A 276 -3.27 -9.16 7.66
CA LEU A 276 -4.55 -8.51 7.48
C LEU A 276 -5.28 -9.24 6.34
N GLU A 277 -6.34 -9.96 6.68
CA GLU A 277 -7.17 -10.68 5.71
C GLU A 277 -8.39 -9.81 5.33
N PRO A 278 -8.92 -9.91 4.10
CA PRO A 278 -10.10 -9.16 3.68
C PRO A 278 -11.40 -9.83 4.17
N ASP A 279 -11.46 -10.18 5.45
CA ASP A 279 -12.60 -10.86 6.10
C ASP A 279 -13.31 -9.98 7.13
N PHE A 280 -12.85 -8.74 7.30
CA PHE A 280 -13.43 -7.78 8.22
C PHE A 280 -14.76 -7.19 7.74
N ARG A 281 -15.16 -7.45 6.49
CA ARG A 281 -16.47 -7.09 5.94
C ARG A 281 -16.90 -8.08 4.86
N PRO A 282 -18.19 -8.47 4.81
CA PRO A 282 -18.70 -9.36 3.75
C PRO A 282 -18.46 -8.78 2.36
N GLY A 283 -18.10 -9.63 1.41
CA GLY A 283 -17.90 -9.27 0.01
C GLY A 283 -16.55 -8.66 -0.36
N LEU A 284 -15.65 -8.49 0.61
CA LEU A 284 -14.27 -8.07 0.31
C LEU A 284 -13.50 -9.21 -0.38
N ILE A 285 -12.69 -8.83 -1.36
CA ILE A 285 -11.86 -9.75 -2.15
C ILE A 285 -10.37 -9.51 -1.93
N SER A 286 -10.00 -8.31 -1.54
CA SER A 286 -8.61 -7.87 -1.36
C SER A 286 -8.48 -6.84 -0.25
N THR A 287 -7.28 -6.78 0.35
CA THR A 287 -6.79 -5.72 1.24
C THR A 287 -5.26 -5.80 1.19
N HIS A 288 -4.59 -4.75 0.77
CA HIS A 288 -3.15 -4.87 0.54
C HIS A 288 -2.32 -3.79 1.21
N HIS A 289 -2.95 -2.82 1.87
CA HIS A 289 -2.27 -1.70 2.50
C HIS A 289 -2.68 -1.53 3.97
N LEU A 290 -1.72 -1.20 4.84
CA LEU A 290 -1.96 -0.86 6.23
C LEU A 290 -0.92 0.15 6.70
N THR A 291 -1.40 1.28 7.23
CA THR A 291 -0.58 2.27 7.93
C THR A 291 -1.21 2.67 9.26
N THR A 292 -0.41 3.22 10.16
CA THR A 292 -0.91 3.65 11.47
C THR A 292 -0.07 4.81 12.04
N THR A 293 -0.72 5.67 12.79
CA THR A 293 -0.09 6.66 13.67
C THR A 293 0.12 6.11 15.10
N GLY A 294 -0.30 4.87 15.39
CA GLY A 294 -0.42 4.32 16.73
C GLY A 294 -1.79 4.61 17.38
N ARG A 295 -2.50 5.64 16.93
CA ARG A 295 -3.85 6.01 17.39
C ARG A 295 -4.92 5.78 16.34
N VAL A 296 -4.60 6.02 15.09
CA VAL A 296 -5.46 5.78 13.94
C VAL A 296 -4.78 4.78 13.03
N THR A 297 -5.54 3.76 12.61
CA THR A 297 -5.10 2.77 11.62
C THR A 297 -5.94 2.93 10.37
N ALA A 298 -5.26 2.96 9.22
CA ALA A 298 -5.87 3.01 7.89
C ALA A 298 -5.52 1.76 7.10
N VAL A 299 -6.50 1.23 6.39
CA VAL A 299 -6.36 0.10 5.47
C VAL A 299 -7.12 0.38 4.19
N ASP A 300 -6.70 -0.25 3.10
CA ASP A 300 -7.54 -0.32 1.91
C ASP A 300 -8.27 -1.66 1.82
N HIS A 301 -9.18 -1.73 0.89
CA HIS A 301 -9.92 -2.96 0.58
C HIS A 301 -10.56 -2.88 -0.80
N ALA A 302 -10.80 -4.03 -1.43
CA ALA A 302 -11.54 -4.10 -2.68
C ALA A 302 -12.74 -5.04 -2.59
N SER A 303 -13.77 -4.72 -3.33
CA SER A 303 -14.95 -5.55 -3.55
C SER A 303 -15.36 -5.53 -5.04
N TRP A 304 -16.16 -6.52 -5.47
CA TRP A 304 -16.68 -6.52 -6.81
C TRP A 304 -17.72 -5.42 -7.00
N ALA A 305 -17.60 -4.64 -8.08
CA ALA A 305 -18.53 -3.60 -8.46
C ALA A 305 -18.77 -3.59 -9.97
N ARG A 306 -19.91 -3.01 -10.40
CA ARG A 306 -20.13 -2.72 -11.81
C ARG A 306 -19.17 -1.60 -12.26
N PRO A 307 -18.65 -1.65 -13.49
CA PRO A 307 -17.85 -0.57 -14.05
C PRO A 307 -18.60 0.77 -13.96
N PHE A 308 -17.87 1.86 -13.80
CA PHE A 308 -18.48 3.17 -13.92
C PHE A 308 -18.96 3.38 -15.36
N THR A 309 -20.26 3.49 -15.56
CA THR A 309 -20.79 3.95 -16.85
C THR A 309 -20.33 5.40 -17.04
N GLN A 310 -19.51 5.66 -18.06
CA GLN A 310 -19.27 7.04 -18.49
C GLN A 310 -20.61 7.62 -18.92
N VAL A 311 -21.14 8.54 -18.12
CA VAL A 311 -22.26 9.37 -18.58
C VAL A 311 -21.69 10.22 -19.71
N ALA A 312 -22.03 9.88 -20.95
CA ALA A 312 -21.65 10.71 -22.08
C ALA A 312 -22.10 12.15 -21.78
N PRO A 313 -21.26 13.16 -22.02
CA PRO A 313 -21.66 14.54 -21.81
C PRO A 313 -22.94 14.78 -22.64
N LYS A 314 -24.00 15.25 -21.98
CA LYS A 314 -25.20 15.70 -22.70
C LYS A 314 -24.72 16.71 -23.73
N ARG A 315 -24.83 16.38 -25.02
CA ARG A 315 -24.67 17.35 -26.08
C ARG A 315 -25.70 18.47 -25.76
N SER A 316 -25.18 19.63 -25.40
CA SER A 316 -25.99 20.84 -25.36
C SER A 316 -26.49 21.02 -26.78
N GLY A 317 -27.77 20.69 -27.01
CA GLY A 317 -28.44 21.03 -28.22
C GLY A 317 -28.52 22.55 -28.30
N ASN A 318 -28.12 23.06 -29.45
CA ASN A 318 -28.38 24.45 -29.86
C ASN A 318 -29.88 24.70 -29.87
#